data_63c0778adfd92ce1c9de2b54b556ad9c
#
_entry.id   63c0778adfd92ce1c9de2b54b556ad9c
#
_cell.length_a   1.000
_cell.length_b   1.000
_cell.length_c   1.000
_cell.angle_alpha   90.00
_cell.angle_beta   90.00
_cell.angle_gamma   90.00
#
_symmetry.space_group_name_H-M   'P 1'
#
loop_
_entity.id
_entity.type
_entity.pdbx_description
1 polymer ?
#
loop_
_entity_poly.entity_id
_entity_poly.type
_entity_poly.pdbx_seq_one_letter_code
_entity_poly.pdbx_strand_id
1 'polypeptide(L)'
;MSHDHSPRHPRSHGDGHSPTHPHAHDVDEVTRAAADASVADADLSPRELSRRRLLKAAGVTGALTAGVSGMLGVTPAMAEEAGRGRGEGTPRGNGRAVRHWLAGDHHIHTQYSSDGQYTVLDQAQHGAAHGLDWMVITDHGGATHARLGVDLVNPDIRAARAELKDTLIFQGLEWNIPAAEHGTVFVAPGRHEVEVLKQFETDYDGSVKGASGNSPENEALAVAGIQWLGRQKDRRRVEDALFLANHPARNGIDSPHEVRAWRDADPRIAVGWEGAPGHQAAGLPKGYGPGSARGYYGNSAGPNSFPGYPPESYRSWGGFDFYTATVGGLWDSLLAEGKPWSISANSDSHVNWGDTSRRPDGSASERFHADGRYGDPVYAGRVDLAAGDFWPGMYSRTHVGAAERGYTAVMRGIRDGRVWVDHGRLVKNLDVRVVASGRGTGEETLGGTLTARRGSRIELLVTVTAQDVPNWGMFLPRLNRVDLIRGAVDPLHASSDRDRLTAPDTRVVRQTDTSGRTGRFTLRYDLGTLEEPFYVRLRGTDGNRQQPGYLGASVDPAGPAIDVVGDADPWRDLWFYTNPIWVLPSR
;
A
#
# COMPACT_ATOMS: atom_id res chain seq x y z
N MET A 1 40.40 51.07 -12.21
CA MET A 1 40.04 51.67 -13.47
C MET A 1 38.73 51.00 -13.90
N SER A 2 37.75 51.77 -13.71
CA SER A 2 36.37 51.80 -14.11
C SER A 2 36.15 51.54 -15.60
N HIS A 3 35.10 50.83 -15.97
CA HIS A 3 34.10 51.34 -16.91
C HIS A 3 32.82 50.50 -16.84
N ASP A 4 31.81 51.22 -16.43
CA ASP A 4 30.38 50.99 -16.45
C ASP A 4 29.84 51.12 -17.88
N HIS A 5 28.93 50.25 -18.33
CA HIS A 5 27.99 50.54 -19.42
C HIS A 5 26.78 49.61 -19.34
N SER A 6 25.71 50.14 -18.75
CA SER A 6 24.33 49.72 -19.07
C SER A 6 23.85 50.38 -20.36
N PRO A 7 22.95 49.75 -21.12
CA PRO A 7 22.00 50.49 -21.91
C PRO A 7 20.53 50.21 -21.56
N ARG A 8 19.80 51.30 -21.62
CA ARG A 8 18.39 51.50 -21.32
C ARG A 8 17.44 50.82 -22.31
N HIS A 9 16.28 50.44 -21.77
CA HIS A 9 15.07 50.03 -22.51
C HIS A 9 14.51 51.11 -23.45
N PRO A 10 13.73 50.70 -24.44
CA PRO A 10 12.53 51.43 -24.82
C PRO A 10 11.24 50.63 -24.53
N ARG A 11 10.26 51.35 -24.01
CA ARG A 11 8.87 50.91 -23.83
C ARG A 11 8.19 50.87 -25.22
N SER A 12 7.44 49.78 -25.49
CA SER A 12 6.36 49.85 -26.46
C SER A 12 5.13 49.19 -25.85
N HIS A 13 4.04 49.95 -25.87
CA HIS A 13 2.69 49.45 -25.54
C HIS A 13 2.24 48.47 -26.64
N GLY A 14 1.66 47.33 -26.21
CA GLY A 14 0.96 46.44 -27.09
C GLY A 14 -0.09 45.72 -26.29
N ASP A 15 -1.34 46.09 -26.48
CA ASP A 15 -2.52 45.44 -25.96
C ASP A 15 -2.54 43.96 -26.46
N GLY A 16 -2.43 43.04 -25.53
CA GLY A 16 -2.55 41.61 -25.82
C GLY A 16 -3.50 40.98 -24.81
N HIS A 17 -4.69 40.65 -25.25
CA HIS A 17 -5.69 39.91 -24.50
C HIS A 17 -5.07 38.66 -23.89
N SER A 18 -5.07 38.58 -22.56
CA SER A 18 -4.81 37.36 -21.82
C SER A 18 -6.02 36.43 -22.00
N PRO A 19 -5.85 35.17 -22.38
CA PRO A 19 -6.94 34.23 -22.35
C PRO A 19 -7.25 33.93 -20.87
N THR A 20 -8.44 34.33 -20.44
CA THR A 20 -9.02 33.95 -19.17
C THR A 20 -9.09 32.44 -19.09
N HIS A 21 -8.46 31.86 -18.10
CA HIS A 21 -8.58 30.44 -17.76
C HIS A 21 -9.95 30.19 -17.08
N PRO A 22 -10.86 29.42 -17.71
CA PRO A 22 -12.21 29.21 -17.17
C PRO A 22 -12.35 28.05 -16.15
N HIS A 23 -11.25 27.46 -15.67
CA HIS A 23 -11.36 26.13 -15.07
C HIS A 23 -11.30 26.05 -13.53
N ALA A 24 -10.81 27.06 -12.83
CA ALA A 24 -10.74 27.03 -11.35
C ALA A 24 -12.12 27.27 -10.70
N HIS A 25 -13.00 28.06 -11.35
CA HIS A 25 -14.36 28.30 -10.86
C HIS A 25 -15.31 27.11 -11.08
N ASP A 26 -15.11 26.36 -12.17
CA ASP A 26 -15.96 25.23 -12.55
C ASP A 26 -15.87 24.05 -11.56
N VAL A 27 -14.71 23.79 -10.98
CA VAL A 27 -14.52 22.67 -10.04
C VAL A 27 -15.22 22.94 -8.70
N ASP A 28 -15.21 24.18 -8.24
CA ASP A 28 -15.84 24.57 -6.98
C ASP A 28 -17.38 24.61 -7.12
N GLU A 29 -17.88 25.09 -8.24
CA GLU A 29 -19.31 25.16 -8.55
C GLU A 29 -19.92 23.76 -8.71
N VAL A 30 -19.25 22.87 -9.44
CA VAL A 30 -19.65 21.46 -9.58
C VAL A 30 -19.67 20.74 -8.23
N THR A 31 -18.74 21.05 -7.35
CA THR A 31 -18.69 20.46 -6.01
C THR A 31 -19.79 20.99 -5.11
N ARG A 32 -20.08 22.29 -5.16
CA ARG A 32 -21.19 22.91 -4.40
C ARG A 32 -22.54 22.38 -4.86
N ALA A 33 -22.80 22.36 -6.16
CA ALA A 33 -24.05 21.81 -6.71
C ALA A 33 -24.22 20.30 -6.38
N ALA A 34 -23.13 19.54 -6.42
CA ALA A 34 -23.15 18.12 -6.06
C ALA A 34 -23.42 17.89 -4.56
N ALA A 35 -22.98 18.79 -3.68
CA ALA A 35 -23.17 18.71 -2.23
C ALA A 35 -24.53 19.24 -1.77
N ASP A 36 -25.21 20.06 -2.57
CA ASP A 36 -26.49 20.64 -2.24
C ASP A 36 -27.63 19.61 -2.34
N ALA A 37 -28.09 19.13 -1.19
CA ALA A 37 -29.15 18.13 -1.12
C ALA A 37 -30.54 18.65 -1.55
N SER A 38 -30.73 19.98 -1.70
CA SER A 38 -32.00 20.58 -2.16
C SER A 38 -32.20 20.48 -3.67
N VAL A 39 -31.11 20.28 -4.44
CA VAL A 39 -31.15 20.08 -5.89
C VAL A 39 -31.48 18.62 -6.21
N ALA A 40 -32.52 18.36 -6.99
CA ALA A 40 -32.89 17.00 -7.38
C ALA A 40 -31.84 16.38 -8.31
N ASP A 41 -31.65 15.05 -8.22
CA ASP A 41 -30.65 14.33 -9.04
C ASP A 41 -30.93 14.50 -10.56
N ALA A 42 -32.18 14.76 -10.97
CA ALA A 42 -32.55 15.00 -12.35
C ALA A 42 -32.12 16.38 -12.89
N ASP A 43 -31.86 17.32 -12.00
CA ASP A 43 -31.52 18.71 -12.34
C ASP A 43 -29.99 18.93 -12.34
N LEU A 44 -29.22 17.87 -12.00
CA LEU A 44 -27.75 17.89 -12.00
C LEU A 44 -27.18 17.49 -13.36
N SER A 45 -26.13 18.17 -13.77
CA SER A 45 -25.32 17.73 -14.90
C SER A 45 -24.72 16.35 -14.64
N PRO A 46 -24.30 15.59 -15.66
CA PRO A 46 -23.66 14.28 -15.48
C PRO A 46 -22.43 14.33 -14.56
N ARG A 47 -21.68 15.44 -14.53
CA ARG A 47 -20.53 15.65 -13.65
C ARG A 47 -20.94 15.86 -12.19
N GLU A 48 -21.94 16.69 -11.96
CA GLU A 48 -22.49 16.97 -10.62
C GLU A 48 -23.16 15.73 -10.04
N LEU A 49 -23.92 14.99 -10.83
CA LEU A 49 -24.56 13.74 -10.42
C LEU A 49 -23.53 12.68 -10.05
N SER A 50 -22.47 12.55 -10.84
CA SER A 50 -21.37 11.64 -10.56
C SER A 50 -20.65 12.02 -9.25
N ARG A 51 -20.42 13.32 -9.03
CA ARG A 51 -19.83 13.87 -7.81
C ARG A 51 -20.72 13.63 -6.59
N ARG A 52 -22.02 13.84 -6.72
CA ARG A 52 -23.00 13.57 -5.66
C ARG A 52 -23.05 12.09 -5.27
N ARG A 53 -23.02 11.19 -6.24
CA ARG A 53 -22.96 9.74 -5.97
C ARG A 53 -21.70 9.37 -5.23
N LEU A 54 -20.58 10.00 -5.57
CA LEU A 54 -19.31 9.84 -4.88
C LEU A 54 -19.39 10.36 -3.43
N LEU A 55 -19.92 11.56 -3.21
CA LEU A 55 -20.09 12.14 -1.89
C LEU A 55 -21.07 11.31 -1.02
N LYS A 56 -22.16 10.80 -1.60
CA LYS A 56 -23.07 9.87 -0.93
C LYS A 56 -22.39 8.55 -0.56
N ALA A 57 -21.56 8.01 -1.43
CA ALA A 57 -20.78 6.79 -1.17
C ALA A 57 -19.69 6.98 -0.11
N ALA A 58 -19.17 8.21 0.01
CA ALA A 58 -18.18 8.60 1.02
C ALA A 58 -18.80 9.03 2.36
N GLY A 59 -20.12 9.00 2.51
CA GLY A 59 -20.82 9.42 3.74
C GLY A 59 -20.81 10.93 4.03
N VAL A 60 -20.38 11.75 3.08
CA VAL A 60 -20.20 13.22 3.25
C VAL A 60 -21.48 14.03 3.03
N THR A 61 -22.63 13.42 2.82
CA THR A 61 -23.89 14.12 2.66
C THR A 61 -24.54 14.40 4.02
N GLY A 62 -24.15 15.50 4.68
CA GLY A 62 -24.86 15.89 5.90
C GLY A 62 -24.32 17.02 6.76
N ALA A 63 -23.28 17.73 6.38
CA ALA A 63 -22.67 18.73 7.27
C ALA A 63 -22.48 20.13 6.64
N LEU A 64 -23.51 20.70 6.02
CA LEU A 64 -23.50 22.14 5.65
C LEU A 64 -24.88 22.80 5.84
N THR A 65 -25.67 22.37 6.82
CA THR A 65 -26.78 23.18 7.31
C THR A 65 -26.85 23.05 8.82
N ALA A 66 -26.55 24.17 9.49
CA ALA A 66 -26.67 24.29 10.91
C ALA A 66 -28.13 24.21 11.36
N GLY A 67 -28.38 23.43 12.40
CA GLY A 67 -29.48 23.58 13.36
C GLY A 67 -30.78 22.88 13.01
N VAL A 68 -31.09 21.86 13.75
CA VAL A 68 -32.22 21.59 14.61
C VAL A 68 -32.30 20.09 14.92
N SER A 69 -32.42 19.83 16.22
CA SER A 69 -32.55 18.50 16.84
C SER A 69 -33.73 17.69 16.33
N GLY A 70 -33.56 16.40 16.19
CA GLY A 70 -34.66 15.46 16.01
C GLY A 70 -34.17 14.02 15.87
N MET A 71 -34.26 13.26 16.96
CA MET A 71 -34.12 11.80 16.96
C MET A 71 -35.01 11.16 15.90
N LEU A 72 -34.50 10.27 15.12
CA LEU A 72 -35.19 9.05 14.68
C LEU A 72 -34.14 8.02 14.23
N GLY A 73 -34.11 6.90 14.89
CA GLY A 73 -33.28 5.76 14.57
C GLY A 73 -33.70 5.14 13.23
N VAL A 74 -32.70 4.80 12.43
CA VAL A 74 -32.86 3.91 11.29
C VAL A 74 -31.87 2.78 11.42
N THR A 75 -32.37 1.60 11.71
CA THR A 75 -31.68 0.33 11.64
C THR A 75 -31.28 0.00 10.20
N PRO A 76 -30.09 -0.52 9.94
CA PRO A 76 -29.76 -1.05 8.62
C PRO A 76 -30.28 -2.48 8.50
N ALA A 77 -31.38 -2.63 7.79
CA ALA A 77 -31.83 -3.91 7.27
C ALA A 77 -31.52 -3.97 5.78
N MET A 78 -30.41 -4.58 5.39
CA MET A 78 -30.20 -5.13 4.04
C MET A 78 -29.03 -6.13 4.10
N ALA A 79 -29.29 -7.30 4.64
CA ALA A 79 -28.50 -8.49 4.40
C ALA A 79 -29.38 -9.71 4.63
N GLU A 80 -30.13 -10.10 3.61
CA GLU A 80 -30.60 -11.48 3.52
C GLU A 80 -31.26 -11.70 2.14
N GLU A 81 -30.47 -12.31 1.24
CA GLU A 81 -30.98 -13.25 0.27
C GLU A 81 -29.78 -14.09 -0.24
N ALA A 82 -29.43 -15.10 0.52
CA ALA A 82 -28.64 -16.21 0.00
C ALA A 82 -29.52 -17.46 0.04
N GLY A 83 -29.88 -17.90 -1.14
CA GLY A 83 -30.71 -19.08 -1.37
C GLY A 83 -30.11 -20.35 -0.74
N ARG A 84 -30.96 -21.12 -0.11
CA ARG A 84 -30.69 -22.45 0.43
C ARG A 84 -30.41 -23.43 -0.71
N GLY A 85 -29.13 -23.80 -0.89
CA GLY A 85 -28.70 -24.98 -1.65
C GLY A 85 -28.22 -26.05 -0.65
N ARG A 86 -28.76 -27.26 -0.82
CA ARG A 86 -28.51 -28.43 0.04
C ARG A 86 -27.03 -28.84 -0.01
N GLY A 87 -26.55 -29.35 1.14
CA GLY A 87 -25.17 -29.68 1.42
C GLY A 87 -24.61 -30.84 0.61
N GLU A 88 -23.33 -30.71 0.30
CA GLU A 88 -22.39 -31.82 0.07
C GLU A 88 -21.12 -31.50 0.85
N GLY A 89 -20.52 -32.57 1.38
CA GLY A 89 -19.54 -32.54 2.46
C GLY A 89 -18.33 -31.62 2.23
N THR A 90 -18.06 -30.80 3.22
CA THR A 90 -16.86 -29.97 3.33
C THR A 90 -15.61 -30.84 3.54
N PRO A 91 -14.57 -30.70 2.69
CA PRO A 91 -13.24 -31.20 3.03
C PRO A 91 -12.67 -30.37 4.18
N ARG A 92 -12.17 -31.02 5.20
CA ARG A 92 -11.48 -30.38 6.33
C ARG A 92 -10.12 -29.88 5.88
N GLY A 93 -10.04 -28.66 5.37
CA GLY A 93 -8.83 -27.88 5.26
C GLY A 93 -8.62 -27.10 6.57
N ASN A 94 -7.44 -27.18 7.15
CA ASN A 94 -7.06 -26.54 8.42
C ASN A 94 -6.80 -25.02 8.29
N GLY A 95 -7.45 -24.31 7.37
CA GLY A 95 -7.41 -22.86 7.27
C GLY A 95 -8.78 -22.27 7.59
N ARG A 96 -8.85 -21.32 8.52
CA ARG A 96 -10.07 -20.51 8.69
C ARG A 96 -10.38 -19.85 7.36
N ALA A 97 -11.54 -20.15 6.78
CA ALA A 97 -11.96 -19.63 5.49
C ALA A 97 -11.91 -18.10 5.47
N VAL A 98 -11.37 -17.51 4.41
CA VAL A 98 -11.46 -16.06 4.17
C VAL A 98 -12.93 -15.71 3.98
N ARG A 99 -13.46 -14.83 4.82
CA ARG A 99 -14.84 -14.34 4.76
C ARG A 99 -14.92 -12.89 4.35
N HIS A 100 -13.86 -12.12 4.62
CA HIS A 100 -13.75 -10.69 4.39
C HIS A 100 -12.43 -10.37 3.71
N TRP A 101 -12.45 -9.44 2.78
CA TRP A 101 -11.28 -8.75 2.29
C TRP A 101 -11.30 -7.34 2.89
N LEU A 102 -10.44 -7.08 3.86
CA LEU A 102 -10.38 -5.84 4.61
C LEU A 102 -9.32 -4.94 3.98
N ALA A 103 -9.75 -3.78 3.48
CA ALA A 103 -8.84 -2.80 2.90
C ALA A 103 -8.11 -2.01 4.00
N GLY A 104 -6.82 -1.76 3.81
CA GLY A 104 -6.04 -1.00 4.79
C GLY A 104 -4.78 -0.37 4.24
N ASP A 105 -4.11 0.34 5.14
CA ASP A 105 -2.89 1.09 4.93
C ASP A 105 -2.02 0.97 6.18
N HIS A 106 -0.75 0.62 6.02
CA HIS A 106 0.11 0.39 7.18
C HIS A 106 1.26 1.40 7.31
N HIS A 107 1.26 2.48 6.49
CA HIS A 107 2.31 3.46 6.52
C HIS A 107 1.72 4.88 6.44
N ILE A 108 1.57 5.50 7.61
CA ILE A 108 0.86 6.78 7.78
C ILE A 108 1.58 7.61 8.83
N HIS A 109 1.99 8.83 8.45
CA HIS A 109 2.64 9.79 9.32
C HIS A 109 1.69 10.85 9.85
N THR A 110 1.98 11.35 11.04
CA THR A 110 1.20 12.37 11.71
C THR A 110 2.07 13.50 12.24
N GLN A 111 1.49 14.40 13.01
CA GLN A 111 2.24 15.49 13.68
C GLN A 111 3.32 14.99 14.65
N TYR A 112 3.39 13.69 14.92
CA TYR A 112 4.43 13.05 15.73
C TYR A 112 5.67 12.64 14.90
N SER A 113 5.59 12.74 13.58
CA SER A 113 6.73 12.68 12.64
C SER A 113 7.32 14.06 12.39
N SER A 114 8.64 14.14 12.16
CA SER A 114 9.34 15.41 11.87
C SER A 114 8.88 16.06 10.57
N ASP A 115 8.30 15.33 9.66
CA ASP A 115 7.80 15.72 8.34
C ASP A 115 6.28 15.54 8.18
N GLY A 116 5.62 14.82 9.07
CA GLY A 116 4.16 14.68 9.10
C GLY A 116 3.45 16.00 9.44
N GLN A 117 2.23 16.16 8.97
CA GLN A 117 1.50 17.42 9.08
C GLN A 117 0.16 17.33 9.81
N TYR A 118 -0.50 16.20 9.75
CA TYR A 118 -1.88 16.05 10.21
C TYR A 118 -1.95 15.39 11.59
N THR A 119 -3.07 15.58 12.30
CA THR A 119 -3.34 14.84 13.53
C THR A 119 -3.64 13.36 13.23
N VAL A 120 -3.52 12.50 14.24
CA VAL A 120 -3.96 11.11 14.13
C VAL A 120 -5.42 11.02 13.66
N LEU A 121 -6.28 11.89 14.19
CA LEU A 121 -7.70 11.88 13.86
C LEU A 121 -7.94 12.31 12.41
N ASP A 122 -7.24 13.33 11.90
CA ASP A 122 -7.34 13.75 10.49
C ASP A 122 -6.99 12.60 9.55
N GLN A 123 -5.86 11.93 9.77
CA GLN A 123 -5.43 10.78 8.97
C GLN A 123 -6.46 9.63 9.04
N ALA A 124 -6.94 9.35 10.25
CA ALA A 124 -7.89 8.26 10.47
C ALA A 124 -9.26 8.53 9.83
N GLN A 125 -9.77 9.76 9.91
CA GLN A 125 -11.03 10.17 9.29
C GLN A 125 -10.94 10.11 7.76
N HIS A 126 -9.84 10.58 7.17
CA HIS A 126 -9.60 10.48 5.74
C HIS A 126 -9.49 9.02 5.29
N GLY A 127 -8.72 8.19 6.01
CA GLY A 127 -8.63 6.77 5.70
C GLY A 127 -9.99 6.05 5.76
N ALA A 128 -10.78 6.31 6.80
CA ALA A 128 -12.14 5.79 6.91
C ALA A 128 -13.05 6.26 5.78
N ALA A 129 -13.00 7.56 5.42
CA ALA A 129 -13.75 8.12 4.30
C ALA A 129 -13.33 7.52 2.95
N HIS A 130 -12.07 7.15 2.79
CA HIS A 130 -11.57 6.44 1.63
C HIS A 130 -11.86 4.92 1.66
N GLY A 131 -12.52 4.43 2.72
CA GLY A 131 -13.02 3.06 2.83
C GLY A 131 -11.99 2.07 3.36
N LEU A 132 -11.07 2.53 4.21
CA LEU A 132 -10.18 1.64 4.94
C LEU A 132 -10.89 1.00 6.14
N ASP A 133 -10.72 -0.30 6.28
CA ASP A 133 -11.16 -1.11 7.41
C ASP A 133 -10.12 -1.14 8.53
N TRP A 134 -8.85 -0.94 8.18
CA TRP A 134 -7.74 -0.93 9.12
C TRP A 134 -6.63 0.00 8.66
N MET A 135 -5.86 0.54 9.63
CA MET A 135 -4.70 1.37 9.38
C MET A 135 -3.69 1.28 10.52
N VAL A 136 -2.44 1.60 10.21
CA VAL A 136 -1.35 1.68 11.19
C VAL A 136 -0.78 3.10 11.16
N ILE A 137 -0.70 3.75 12.31
CA ILE A 137 0.03 5.00 12.49
C ILE A 137 1.49 4.65 12.73
N THR A 138 2.38 5.16 11.89
CA THR A 138 3.80 4.77 11.81
C THR A 138 4.70 5.98 11.73
N ASP A 139 4.59 6.88 12.70
CA ASP A 139 5.46 8.02 12.78
C ASP A 139 6.94 7.58 12.82
N HIS A 140 7.84 8.38 12.24
CA HIS A 140 9.26 8.07 12.14
C HIS A 140 9.88 7.77 13.51
N GLY A 141 10.57 6.64 13.57
CA GLY A 141 11.45 6.29 14.66
C GLY A 141 12.61 7.28 14.82
N GLY A 142 13.26 7.22 15.97
CA GLY A 142 14.43 8.05 16.29
C GLY A 142 14.40 8.60 17.70
N ALA A 143 15.44 9.33 18.09
CA ALA A 143 15.66 9.74 19.47
C ALA A 143 14.52 10.55 20.10
N THR A 144 13.84 11.39 19.31
CA THR A 144 12.69 12.19 19.80
C THR A 144 11.46 11.30 19.98
N HIS A 145 11.17 10.44 18.99
CA HIS A 145 10.02 9.54 19.05
C HIS A 145 10.19 8.50 20.16
N ALA A 146 11.32 7.84 20.27
CA ALA A 146 11.63 6.88 21.34
C ALA A 146 11.50 7.49 22.76
N ARG A 147 11.88 8.77 22.90
CA ARG A 147 11.82 9.47 24.20
C ARG A 147 10.41 9.94 24.54
N LEU A 148 9.67 10.49 23.58
CA LEU A 148 8.40 11.19 23.78
C LEU A 148 7.28 10.73 22.86
N GLY A 149 7.52 10.68 21.54
CA GLY A 149 6.48 10.53 20.52
C GLY A 149 5.66 9.25 20.70
N VAL A 150 6.32 8.13 20.94
CA VAL A 150 5.68 6.81 21.11
C VAL A 150 4.67 6.78 22.26
N ASP A 151 4.93 7.53 23.35
CA ASP A 151 3.98 7.66 24.46
C ASP A 151 2.86 8.66 24.13
N LEU A 152 3.21 9.79 23.49
CA LEU A 152 2.31 10.90 23.24
C LEU A 152 1.27 10.61 22.15
N VAL A 153 1.60 9.80 21.15
CA VAL A 153 0.67 9.42 20.07
C VAL A 153 -0.42 8.45 20.52
N ASN A 154 -0.16 7.65 21.55
CA ASN A 154 -1.11 6.60 22.01
C ASN A 154 -2.47 7.15 22.49
N PRO A 155 -2.54 8.21 23.31
CA PRO A 155 -3.82 8.83 23.67
C PRO A 155 -4.65 9.26 22.46
N ASP A 156 -4.03 9.83 21.42
CA ASP A 156 -4.72 10.27 20.22
C ASP A 156 -5.20 9.08 19.37
N ILE A 157 -4.39 8.02 19.27
CA ILE A 157 -4.81 6.75 18.63
C ILE A 157 -6.00 6.15 19.38
N ARG A 158 -5.99 6.16 20.71
CA ARG A 158 -7.12 5.65 21.52
C ARG A 158 -8.38 6.50 21.35
N ALA A 159 -8.24 7.81 21.22
CA ALA A 159 -9.35 8.71 20.92
C ALA A 159 -9.93 8.42 19.52
N ALA A 160 -9.07 8.27 18.50
CA ALA A 160 -9.49 7.90 17.16
C ALA A 160 -10.20 6.53 17.12
N ARG A 161 -9.69 5.51 17.85
CA ARG A 161 -10.35 4.20 18.02
C ARG A 161 -11.75 4.32 18.65
N ALA A 162 -11.92 5.27 19.58
CA ALA A 162 -13.20 5.49 20.24
C ALA A 162 -14.23 6.19 19.32
N GLU A 163 -13.76 7.04 18.42
CA GLU A 163 -14.58 7.76 17.45
C GLU A 163 -14.93 6.90 16.24
N LEU A 164 -13.93 6.24 15.65
CA LEU A 164 -14.05 5.48 14.40
C LEU A 164 -14.15 3.96 14.68
N LYS A 165 -15.27 3.54 15.27
CA LYS A 165 -15.46 2.13 15.70
C LYS A 165 -15.44 1.10 14.58
N ASP A 166 -15.69 1.55 13.37
CA ASP A 166 -15.68 0.70 12.17
C ASP A 166 -14.31 0.65 11.49
N THR A 167 -13.28 1.26 12.05
CA THR A 167 -11.91 1.22 11.54
C THR A 167 -10.95 0.75 12.62
N LEU A 168 -10.15 -0.26 12.28
CA LEU A 168 -9.14 -0.80 13.20
C LEU A 168 -7.87 0.04 13.07
N ILE A 169 -7.50 0.77 14.12
CA ILE A 169 -6.32 1.65 14.12
C ILE A 169 -5.26 1.04 15.01
N PHE A 170 -4.11 0.67 14.43
CA PHE A 170 -2.95 0.16 15.15
C PHE A 170 -2.01 1.29 15.52
N GLN A 171 -1.25 1.11 16.58
CA GLN A 171 -0.03 1.86 16.83
C GLN A 171 1.16 1.07 16.31
N GLY A 172 2.01 1.73 15.55
CA GLY A 172 3.30 1.24 15.07
C GLY A 172 4.34 2.35 15.13
N LEU A 173 5.41 2.14 14.41
CA LEU A 173 6.44 3.14 14.09
C LEU A 173 7.10 2.77 12.76
N GLU A 174 7.60 3.77 12.06
CA GLU A 174 8.52 3.55 10.97
C GLU A 174 9.93 3.43 11.54
N TRP A 175 10.39 2.20 11.64
CA TRP A 175 11.67 1.80 12.19
C TRP A 175 12.81 2.14 11.24
N ASN A 176 13.81 2.88 11.71
CA ASN A 176 15.10 2.97 11.01
C ASN A 176 15.81 1.64 11.16
N ILE A 177 15.74 0.79 10.14
CA ILE A 177 16.36 -0.53 10.21
C ILE A 177 17.89 -0.37 10.29
N PRO A 178 18.58 -0.93 11.28
CA PRO A 178 20.04 -0.90 11.30
C PRO A 178 20.65 -1.48 10.02
N ALA A 179 21.58 -0.76 9.42
CA ALA A 179 22.24 -1.03 8.14
C ALA A 179 21.36 -0.91 6.88
N ALA A 180 20.06 -0.63 7.00
CA ALA A 180 19.12 -0.69 5.89
C ALA A 180 18.21 0.56 5.81
N GLU A 181 17.19 0.51 4.94
CA GLU A 181 16.11 1.50 4.84
C GLU A 181 15.16 1.40 6.04
N HIS A 182 13.95 1.87 5.87
CA HIS A 182 12.94 1.87 6.93
C HIS A 182 12.08 0.60 6.92
N GLY A 183 11.30 0.43 7.99
CA GLY A 183 10.32 -0.63 8.08
C GLY A 183 9.18 -0.32 9.05
N THR A 184 7.99 -0.69 8.65
CA THR A 184 6.82 -0.65 9.53
C THR A 184 6.93 -1.74 10.59
N VAL A 185 6.93 -1.34 11.86
CA VAL A 185 6.75 -2.23 13.00
C VAL A 185 5.49 -1.85 13.73
N PHE A 186 4.60 -2.81 13.97
CA PHE A 186 3.38 -2.57 14.74
C PHE A 186 2.97 -3.79 15.55
N VAL A 187 2.17 -3.53 16.59
CA VAL A 187 1.71 -4.56 17.50
C VAL A 187 0.19 -4.56 17.64
N ALA A 188 -0.37 -5.68 18.06
CA ALA A 188 -1.79 -5.75 18.41
C ALA A 188 -2.08 -4.81 19.59
N PRO A 189 -3.19 -4.05 19.57
CA PRO A 189 -3.58 -3.19 20.67
C PRO A 189 -3.70 -3.93 21.97
N GLY A 190 -3.19 -3.34 23.04
CA GLY A 190 -3.23 -3.93 24.38
C GLY A 190 -2.54 -3.07 25.42
N ARG A 191 -2.55 -3.52 26.66
CA ARG A 191 -1.98 -2.74 27.79
C ARG A 191 -0.48 -2.46 27.66
N HIS A 192 0.25 -3.25 26.88
CA HIS A 192 1.69 -3.15 26.71
C HIS A 192 2.11 -2.68 25.31
N GLU A 193 1.17 -2.23 24.46
CA GLU A 193 1.49 -1.80 23.10
C GLU A 193 2.56 -0.70 23.07
N VAL A 194 2.41 0.33 23.90
CA VAL A 194 3.37 1.45 23.99
C VAL A 194 4.71 0.98 24.56
N GLU A 195 4.69 0.23 25.65
CA GLU A 195 5.91 -0.24 26.31
C GLU A 195 6.78 -1.10 25.40
N VAL A 196 6.15 -2.00 24.64
CA VAL A 196 6.86 -2.88 23.70
C VAL A 196 7.43 -2.07 22.53
N LEU A 197 6.65 -1.16 21.93
CA LEU A 197 7.15 -0.31 20.85
C LEU A 197 8.28 0.60 21.31
N LYS A 198 8.15 1.25 22.47
CA LYS A 198 9.17 2.12 23.05
C LYS A 198 10.48 1.38 23.33
N GLN A 199 10.39 0.19 23.92
CA GLN A 199 11.58 -0.61 24.20
C GLN A 199 12.22 -1.09 22.91
N PHE A 200 11.42 -1.54 21.92
CA PHE A 200 11.92 -1.94 20.62
C PHE A 200 12.70 -0.81 19.95
N GLU A 201 12.11 0.36 19.87
CA GLU A 201 12.73 1.54 19.26
C GLU A 201 14.00 1.96 20.01
N THR A 202 13.96 2.02 21.33
CA THR A 202 15.11 2.39 22.16
C THR A 202 16.29 1.43 21.97
N ASP A 203 16.03 0.13 21.81
CA ASP A 203 17.08 -0.89 21.80
C ASP A 203 17.54 -1.28 20.38
N TYR A 204 16.71 -1.09 19.35
CA TYR A 204 16.94 -1.63 18.00
C TYR A 204 16.77 -0.62 16.87
N ASP A 205 16.37 0.63 17.12
CA ASP A 205 16.30 1.63 16.04
C ASP A 205 17.69 2.10 15.63
N GLY A 206 17.97 2.04 14.32
CA GLY A 206 19.28 2.37 13.75
C GLY A 206 19.70 3.81 14.00
N SER A 207 18.75 4.77 13.98
CA SER A 207 19.01 6.18 14.27
C SER A 207 19.29 6.38 15.76
N VAL A 208 18.53 5.74 16.66
CA VAL A 208 18.75 5.79 18.11
C VAL A 208 20.09 5.17 18.50
N LYS A 209 20.48 4.09 17.84
CA LYS A 209 21.73 3.35 18.14
C LYS A 209 22.94 3.88 17.38
N GLY A 210 22.79 4.81 16.43
CA GLY A 210 23.86 5.24 15.54
C GLY A 210 24.33 4.13 14.59
N ALA A 211 23.42 3.24 14.19
CA ALA A 211 23.69 2.00 13.46
C ALA A 211 23.18 2.08 11.99
N SER A 212 23.29 3.24 11.34
CA SER A 212 22.78 3.46 9.97
C SER A 212 23.75 2.99 8.85
N GLY A 213 25.02 2.71 9.17
CA GLY A 213 26.00 2.27 8.18
C GLY A 213 25.95 0.78 7.95
N ASN A 214 26.24 0.35 6.70
CA ASN A 214 26.39 -1.06 6.36
C ASN A 214 27.54 -1.69 7.14
N SER A 215 27.20 -2.58 8.07
CA SER A 215 28.19 -3.43 8.75
C SER A 215 27.51 -4.70 9.26
N PRO A 216 28.24 -5.82 9.37
CA PRO A 216 27.69 -7.07 9.91
C PRO A 216 27.10 -6.92 11.32
N GLU A 217 27.65 -6.01 12.13
CA GLU A 217 27.15 -5.73 13.49
C GLU A 217 25.76 -5.05 13.44
N ASN A 218 25.59 -4.11 12.52
CA ASN A 218 24.31 -3.41 12.35
C ASN A 218 23.26 -4.34 11.74
N GLU A 219 23.63 -5.14 10.74
CA GLU A 219 22.74 -6.18 10.21
C GLU A 219 22.30 -7.18 11.30
N ALA A 220 23.23 -7.60 12.17
CA ALA A 220 22.93 -8.46 13.30
C ALA A 220 21.99 -7.78 14.31
N LEU A 221 22.09 -6.46 14.49
CA LEU A 221 21.18 -5.69 15.35
C LEU A 221 19.75 -5.69 14.79
N ALA A 222 19.57 -5.54 13.49
CA ALA A 222 18.26 -5.65 12.84
C ALA A 222 17.63 -7.03 13.07
N VAL A 223 18.39 -8.11 12.82
CA VAL A 223 17.97 -9.49 13.09
C VAL A 223 17.58 -9.68 14.58
N ALA A 224 18.39 -9.15 15.50
CA ALA A 224 18.11 -9.24 16.94
C ALA A 224 16.80 -8.52 17.33
N GLY A 225 16.47 -7.38 16.70
CA GLY A 225 15.22 -6.64 16.88
C GLY A 225 14.01 -7.47 16.46
N ILE A 226 14.06 -8.08 15.27
CA ILE A 226 12.99 -8.96 14.76
C ILE A 226 12.77 -10.15 15.71
N GLN A 227 13.85 -10.81 16.13
CA GLN A 227 13.77 -11.91 17.10
C GLN A 227 13.25 -11.46 18.47
N TRP A 228 13.57 -10.22 18.87
CA TRP A 228 13.07 -9.68 20.14
C TRP A 228 11.55 -9.49 20.09
N LEU A 229 10.99 -8.98 18.99
CA LEU A 229 9.53 -8.89 18.79
C LEU A 229 8.87 -10.27 18.87
N GLY A 230 9.47 -11.30 18.27
CA GLY A 230 9.00 -12.69 18.37
C GLY A 230 8.95 -13.16 19.84
N ARG A 231 9.98 -12.84 20.62
CA ARG A 231 10.00 -13.15 22.06
C ARG A 231 8.93 -12.39 22.85
N GLN A 232 8.57 -11.13 22.48
CA GLN A 232 7.48 -10.42 23.18
C GLN A 232 6.12 -11.08 22.93
N LYS A 233 5.89 -11.54 21.70
CA LYS A 233 4.72 -12.34 21.34
C LYS A 233 4.69 -13.67 22.12
N ASP A 234 5.77 -14.42 22.15
CA ASP A 234 5.85 -15.71 22.85
C ASP A 234 5.61 -15.56 24.36
N ARG A 235 6.07 -14.46 24.95
CA ARG A 235 5.85 -14.08 26.34
C ARG A 235 4.46 -13.47 26.60
N ARG A 236 3.64 -13.32 25.56
CA ARG A 236 2.30 -12.72 25.63
C ARG A 236 2.30 -11.28 26.19
N ARG A 237 3.39 -10.54 25.98
CA ARG A 237 3.43 -9.11 26.28
C ARG A 237 2.54 -8.35 25.30
N VAL A 238 2.57 -8.74 24.04
CA VAL A 238 1.61 -8.37 22.99
C VAL A 238 0.98 -9.63 22.42
N GLU A 239 -0.26 -9.52 21.96
CA GLU A 239 -0.93 -10.65 21.34
C GLU A 239 -0.30 -10.98 19.99
N ASP A 240 0.14 -9.95 19.28
CA ASP A 240 0.81 -10.08 17.99
C ASP A 240 1.73 -8.90 17.68
N ALA A 241 2.73 -9.14 16.81
CA ALA A 241 3.65 -8.15 16.28
C ALA A 241 4.01 -8.49 14.82
N LEU A 242 4.19 -7.48 13.97
CA LEU A 242 4.61 -7.64 12.57
C LEU A 242 5.66 -6.59 12.20
N PHE A 243 6.49 -6.98 11.23
CA PHE A 243 7.46 -6.13 10.53
C PHE A 243 7.30 -6.32 9.02
N LEU A 244 7.29 -5.19 8.29
CA LEU A 244 7.38 -5.11 6.83
C LEU A 244 8.44 -4.06 6.46
N ALA A 245 9.32 -4.36 5.51
CA ALA A 245 10.28 -3.37 5.02
C ALA A 245 9.56 -2.31 4.17
N ASN A 246 9.88 -1.03 4.39
CA ASN A 246 9.28 0.10 3.68
C ASN A 246 10.12 0.48 2.46
N HIS A 247 9.47 0.91 1.37
CA HIS A 247 10.08 1.42 0.14
C HIS A 247 11.47 0.80 -0.18
N PRO A 248 11.59 -0.54 -0.27
CA PRO A 248 12.85 -1.26 -0.14
C PRO A 248 13.88 -0.97 -1.24
N ALA A 249 13.44 -0.60 -2.46
CA ALA A 249 14.37 -0.27 -3.55
C ALA A 249 14.76 1.22 -3.62
N ARG A 250 14.18 2.08 -2.76
CA ARG A 250 14.33 3.55 -2.88
C ARG A 250 15.78 4.02 -2.97
N ASN A 251 16.63 3.56 -2.09
CA ASN A 251 18.06 3.85 -2.06
C ASN A 251 18.93 2.62 -2.37
N GLY A 252 18.29 1.45 -2.57
CA GLY A 252 18.96 0.19 -2.85
C GLY A 252 19.88 -0.27 -1.71
N ILE A 253 19.57 0.11 -0.46
CA ILE A 253 20.38 -0.26 0.71
C ILE A 253 20.04 -1.68 1.13
N ASP A 254 18.77 -2.06 1.12
CA ASP A 254 18.30 -3.39 1.51
C ASP A 254 18.87 -4.46 0.58
N SER A 255 19.93 -5.12 1.00
CA SER A 255 20.55 -6.17 0.20
C SER A 255 19.73 -7.46 0.20
N PRO A 256 19.86 -8.33 -0.81
CA PRO A 256 19.11 -9.58 -0.86
C PRO A 256 19.43 -10.51 0.30
N HIS A 257 20.66 -10.51 0.82
CA HIS A 257 21.03 -11.33 1.97
C HIS A 257 20.43 -10.81 3.28
N GLU A 258 20.29 -9.48 3.46
CA GLU A 258 19.61 -8.89 4.62
C GLU A 258 18.14 -9.23 4.62
N VAL A 259 17.43 -9.05 3.49
CA VAL A 259 16.01 -9.42 3.36
C VAL A 259 15.80 -10.90 3.73
N ARG A 260 16.71 -11.80 3.27
CA ARG A 260 16.67 -13.21 3.65
C ARG A 260 16.98 -13.44 5.13
N ALA A 261 17.89 -12.65 5.71
CA ALA A 261 18.21 -12.73 7.13
C ALA A 261 17.02 -12.28 7.99
N TRP A 262 16.33 -11.22 7.61
CA TRP A 262 15.11 -10.77 8.31
C TRP A 262 14.01 -11.82 8.27
N ARG A 263 13.70 -12.35 7.07
CA ARG A 263 12.72 -13.43 6.89
C ARG A 263 13.04 -14.66 7.75
N ASP A 264 14.31 -15.06 7.74
CA ASP A 264 14.76 -16.27 8.42
C ASP A 264 14.96 -16.04 9.93
N ALA A 265 15.01 -14.77 10.42
CA ALA A 265 15.14 -14.42 11.84
C ALA A 265 13.91 -14.83 12.66
N ASP A 266 12.73 -14.46 12.22
CA ASP A 266 11.45 -14.94 12.73
C ASP A 266 10.37 -14.71 11.64
N PRO A 267 10.00 -15.75 10.88
CA PRO A 267 9.02 -15.64 9.79
C PRO A 267 7.60 -15.35 10.27
N ARG A 268 7.35 -15.37 11.59
CA ARG A 268 6.08 -14.95 12.17
C ARG A 268 5.98 -13.43 12.33
N ILE A 269 7.14 -12.75 12.32
CA ILE A 269 7.29 -11.31 12.55
C ILE A 269 7.65 -10.60 11.26
N ALA A 270 8.73 -11.00 10.58
CA ALA A 270 9.17 -10.43 9.31
C ALA A 270 8.41 -11.12 8.17
N VAL A 271 7.44 -10.40 7.59
CA VAL A 271 6.42 -11.02 6.73
C VAL A 271 6.46 -10.55 5.29
N GLY A 272 7.17 -9.45 4.99
CA GLY A 272 7.21 -8.92 3.64
C GLY A 272 7.74 -7.49 3.54
N TRP A 273 7.40 -6.85 2.46
CA TRP A 273 7.76 -5.46 2.16
C TRP A 273 6.64 -4.69 1.48
N GLU A 274 6.82 -3.39 1.34
CA GLU A 274 6.01 -2.54 0.48
C GLU A 274 6.28 -2.86 -0.98
N GLY A 275 5.35 -3.53 -1.60
CA GLY A 275 5.40 -3.77 -3.04
C GLY A 275 5.00 -2.54 -3.85
N ALA A 276 4.18 -1.68 -3.25
CA ALA A 276 3.78 -0.40 -3.80
C ALA A 276 3.84 0.65 -2.69
N PRO A 277 5.00 1.31 -2.52
CA PRO A 277 5.15 2.39 -1.56
C PRO A 277 4.38 3.61 -2.06
N GLY A 278 3.67 4.26 -1.16
CA GLY A 278 2.88 5.44 -1.49
C GLY A 278 3.71 6.67 -1.80
N HIS A 279 4.78 6.74 -1.16
CA HIS A 279 5.83 7.74 -1.15
C HIS A 279 5.72 8.83 -2.24
N GLN A 280 5.36 10.06 -1.85
CA GLN A 280 5.31 11.26 -2.69
C GLN A 280 4.50 11.12 -3.99
N ALA A 281 3.46 10.31 -3.97
CA ALA A 281 2.57 10.22 -5.11
C ALA A 281 1.85 11.55 -5.35
N ALA A 282 1.89 12.06 -6.56
CA ALA A 282 1.06 13.19 -6.93
C ALA A 282 -0.41 12.77 -6.92
N GLY A 283 -1.19 13.29 -5.98
CA GLY A 283 -2.61 12.95 -5.81
C GLY A 283 -3.51 13.40 -6.95
N LEU A 284 -2.97 14.00 -8.02
CA LEU A 284 -3.75 14.67 -9.05
C LEU A 284 -3.38 14.21 -10.45
N PRO A 285 -4.35 14.19 -11.38
CA PRO A 285 -4.09 13.95 -12.78
C PRO A 285 -3.09 14.96 -13.35
N LYS A 286 -2.33 14.53 -14.36
CA LYS A 286 -1.44 15.40 -15.12
C LYS A 286 -2.18 16.67 -15.59
N GLY A 287 -1.55 17.83 -15.38
CA GLY A 287 -2.13 19.14 -15.68
C GLY A 287 -2.75 19.87 -14.49
N TYR A 288 -2.93 19.19 -13.36
CA TYR A 288 -3.43 19.78 -12.11
C TYR A 288 -2.36 19.89 -11.02
N GLY A 289 -1.15 19.50 -11.31
CA GLY A 289 -0.01 19.54 -10.41
C GLY A 289 1.30 19.56 -11.18
N PRO A 290 2.45 19.43 -10.51
CA PRO A 290 3.78 19.51 -11.12
C PRO A 290 4.09 18.33 -12.04
N GLY A 291 3.13 17.43 -12.28
CA GLY A 291 3.33 16.26 -13.10
C GLY A 291 4.30 15.26 -12.48
N SER A 292 4.36 15.18 -11.15
CA SER A 292 5.16 14.18 -10.47
C SER A 292 4.60 12.78 -10.70
N ALA A 293 5.48 11.79 -10.77
CA ALA A 293 5.08 10.40 -10.83
C ALA A 293 4.59 9.92 -9.46
N ARG A 294 3.65 8.98 -9.45
CA ARG A 294 3.26 8.29 -8.23
C ARG A 294 4.42 7.44 -7.72
N GLY A 295 4.58 7.34 -6.40
CA GLY A 295 5.61 6.51 -5.77
C GLY A 295 7.00 6.69 -6.36
N TYR A 296 7.32 7.89 -6.85
CA TYR A 296 8.52 8.15 -7.61
C TYR A 296 9.73 8.29 -6.70
N TYR A 297 10.64 7.37 -6.81
CA TYR A 297 11.86 7.43 -6.02
C TYR A 297 12.85 8.46 -6.53
N GLY A 298 13.08 8.60 -7.80
CA GLY A 298 13.99 9.59 -8.35
C GLY A 298 15.46 9.46 -7.92
N ASN A 299 15.81 8.36 -7.26
CA ASN A 299 17.10 8.16 -6.62
C ASN A 299 18.12 7.47 -7.54
N SER A 300 19.33 7.36 -7.04
CA SER A 300 20.47 6.65 -7.66
C SER A 300 21.29 5.98 -6.58
N ALA A 301 22.21 5.09 -6.97
CA ALA A 301 23.10 4.42 -6.03
C ALA A 301 23.86 5.41 -5.15
N GLY A 302 23.86 5.15 -3.87
CA GLY A 302 24.64 5.84 -2.85
C GLY A 302 25.76 4.95 -2.29
N PRO A 303 26.56 5.45 -1.32
CA PRO A 303 27.66 4.70 -0.75
C PRO A 303 27.27 3.38 -0.07
N ASN A 304 26.04 3.31 0.46
CA ASN A 304 25.52 2.14 1.17
C ASN A 304 24.63 1.26 0.29
N SER A 305 24.41 1.62 -0.98
CA SER A 305 23.61 0.82 -1.89
C SER A 305 24.29 -0.50 -2.22
N PHE A 306 23.55 -1.58 -2.27
CA PHE A 306 24.02 -2.89 -2.69
C PHE A 306 24.51 -2.84 -4.15
N PRO A 307 25.78 -3.19 -4.43
CA PRO A 307 26.36 -2.96 -5.74
C PRO A 307 25.80 -3.84 -6.85
N GLY A 308 25.03 -4.88 -6.51
CA GLY A 308 24.37 -5.78 -7.47
C GLY A 308 23.09 -5.23 -8.09
N TYR A 309 22.55 -4.13 -7.59
CA TYR A 309 21.33 -3.56 -8.14
C TYR A 309 21.58 -2.73 -9.40
N PRO A 310 20.76 -2.90 -10.44
CA PRO A 310 20.87 -2.11 -11.66
C PRO A 310 20.35 -0.68 -11.44
N PRO A 311 20.77 0.30 -12.28
CA PRO A 311 20.35 1.71 -12.15
C PRO A 311 18.84 1.93 -12.12
N GLU A 312 18.06 1.09 -12.79
CA GLU A 312 16.61 1.17 -12.85
C GLU A 312 15.90 0.68 -11.60
N SER A 313 16.60 0.01 -10.67
CA SER A 313 16.03 -0.41 -9.39
C SER A 313 15.67 0.76 -8.49
N TYR A 314 16.33 1.91 -8.67
CA TYR A 314 16.10 3.14 -7.91
C TYR A 314 14.88 3.93 -8.40
N ARG A 315 14.03 3.32 -9.21
CA ARG A 315 12.81 3.90 -9.78
C ARG A 315 11.60 3.05 -9.45
N SER A 316 10.45 3.68 -9.33
CA SER A 316 9.18 2.98 -9.29
C SER A 316 8.65 2.69 -10.72
N TRP A 317 7.81 1.66 -10.82
CA TRP A 317 7.30 1.11 -12.06
C TRP A 317 5.79 0.93 -11.97
N GLY A 318 5.04 1.80 -12.62
CA GLY A 318 3.59 1.80 -12.49
C GLY A 318 3.11 1.99 -11.05
N GLY A 319 3.86 2.75 -10.24
CA GLY A 319 3.62 2.96 -8.81
C GLY A 319 4.07 1.81 -7.92
N PHE A 320 4.71 0.77 -8.48
CA PHE A 320 5.26 -0.35 -7.71
C PHE A 320 6.77 -0.22 -7.56
N ASP A 321 7.26 -0.80 -6.48
CA ASP A 321 8.69 -0.96 -6.24
C ASP A 321 9.31 -1.89 -7.31
N PHE A 322 10.53 -1.61 -7.71
CA PHE A 322 11.25 -2.38 -8.74
C PHE A 322 11.32 -3.87 -8.40
N TYR A 323 11.56 -4.22 -7.11
CA TYR A 323 11.69 -5.62 -6.71
C TYR A 323 10.39 -6.39 -6.88
N THR A 324 9.24 -5.72 -6.78
CA THR A 324 7.91 -6.29 -6.99
C THR A 324 7.49 -6.29 -8.45
N ALA A 325 7.76 -5.18 -9.16
CA ALA A 325 7.34 -5.00 -10.54
C ALA A 325 8.07 -5.92 -11.53
N THR A 326 9.33 -6.29 -11.22
CA THR A 326 10.16 -7.11 -12.10
C THR A 326 9.86 -8.59 -11.96
N VAL A 327 9.26 -9.19 -12.98
CA VAL A 327 9.01 -10.65 -13.03
C VAL A 327 10.33 -11.40 -13.19
N GLY A 328 10.55 -12.40 -12.34
CA GLY A 328 11.82 -13.13 -12.25
C GLY A 328 12.92 -12.36 -11.52
N GLY A 329 12.59 -11.23 -10.87
CA GLY A 329 13.49 -10.41 -10.04
C GLY A 329 13.58 -10.90 -8.60
N LEU A 330 13.96 -9.97 -7.68
CA LEU A 330 14.24 -10.31 -6.29
C LEU A 330 13.05 -10.95 -5.55
N TRP A 331 11.83 -10.39 -5.72
CA TRP A 331 10.66 -10.99 -5.08
C TRP A 331 10.46 -12.45 -5.50
N ASP A 332 10.54 -12.72 -6.80
CA ASP A 332 10.42 -14.08 -7.32
C ASP A 332 11.59 -14.98 -6.89
N SER A 333 12.79 -14.41 -6.70
CA SER A 333 13.93 -15.14 -6.13
C SER A 333 13.68 -15.58 -4.69
N LEU A 334 13.04 -14.73 -3.87
CA LEU A 334 12.63 -15.09 -2.51
C LEU A 334 11.53 -16.16 -2.51
N LEU A 335 10.55 -16.04 -3.41
CA LEU A 335 9.43 -17.00 -3.52
C LEU A 335 9.88 -18.37 -4.04
N ALA A 336 10.86 -18.40 -4.93
CA ALA A 336 11.41 -19.63 -5.49
C ALA A 336 12.03 -20.57 -4.42
N GLU A 337 12.46 -20.00 -3.27
CA GLU A 337 12.92 -20.81 -2.14
C GLU A 337 11.79 -21.57 -1.42
N GLY A 338 10.53 -21.36 -1.81
CA GLY A 338 9.36 -21.96 -1.14
C GLY A 338 9.07 -21.36 0.23
N LYS A 339 9.61 -20.16 0.50
CA LYS A 339 9.43 -19.42 1.74
C LYS A 339 8.56 -18.18 1.49
N PRO A 340 7.59 -17.88 2.38
CA PRO A 340 6.75 -16.71 2.22
C PRO A 340 7.55 -15.41 2.34
N TRP A 341 7.26 -14.47 1.48
CA TRP A 341 7.61 -13.06 1.58
C TRP A 341 6.54 -12.27 0.84
N SER A 342 5.72 -11.56 1.59
CA SER A 342 4.50 -10.92 1.08
C SER A 342 4.76 -9.51 0.60
N ILE A 343 3.85 -9.00 -0.23
CA ILE A 343 3.81 -7.57 -0.57
C ILE A 343 2.60 -6.89 0.05
N SER A 344 2.72 -5.59 0.24
CA SER A 344 1.67 -4.66 0.64
C SER A 344 1.68 -3.41 -0.25
N ALA A 345 0.69 -2.54 -0.07
CA ALA A 345 0.64 -1.21 -0.66
C ALA A 345 0.11 -0.24 0.39
N ASN A 346 0.61 1.00 0.39
CA ASN A 346 0.26 2.02 1.37
C ASN A 346 0.33 3.42 0.78
N SER A 347 0.07 4.45 1.60
CA SER A 347 0.13 5.84 1.18
C SER A 347 1.43 6.55 1.51
N ASP A 348 2.10 6.14 2.57
CA ASP A 348 3.23 6.89 3.15
C ASP A 348 2.85 8.39 3.32
N SER A 349 1.64 8.63 3.85
CA SER A 349 1.01 9.95 3.85
C SER A 349 1.63 10.87 4.88
N HIS A 350 2.15 12.01 4.43
CA HIS A 350 2.77 13.06 5.28
C HIS A 350 2.06 14.40 5.11
N VAL A 351 1.99 14.90 3.88
CA VAL A 351 1.46 16.20 3.50
C VAL A 351 0.58 16.06 2.28
N ASN A 352 -0.66 16.49 2.40
CA ASN A 352 -1.60 16.44 1.30
C ASN A 352 -2.04 17.86 0.93
N TRP A 353 -1.86 18.23 -0.33
CA TRP A 353 -2.23 19.52 -0.91
C TRP A 353 -1.63 20.78 -0.24
N GLY A 354 -0.75 20.66 0.74
CA GLY A 354 -0.17 21.78 1.46
C GLY A 354 -1.20 22.79 1.99
N ASP A 355 -2.41 22.34 2.28
CA ASP A 355 -3.56 23.17 2.66
C ASP A 355 -3.53 23.62 4.11
N THR A 356 -2.67 23.01 4.91
CA THR A 356 -2.51 23.32 6.32
C THR A 356 -1.08 23.73 6.66
N SER A 357 -0.90 24.36 7.83
CA SER A 357 0.39 24.64 8.44
C SER A 357 0.47 23.95 9.79
N ARG A 358 1.47 23.12 9.97
CA ARG A 358 1.77 22.45 11.25
C ARG A 358 2.43 23.36 12.29
N ARG A 359 2.70 24.59 11.91
CA ARG A 359 3.37 25.59 12.75
C ARG A 359 2.68 26.93 12.66
N PRO A 360 1.58 27.10 13.40
CA PRO A 360 0.86 28.37 13.42
C PRO A 360 1.76 29.56 13.82
N ASP A 361 2.74 29.31 14.67
CA ASP A 361 3.69 30.27 15.21
C ASP A 361 5.01 30.32 14.42
N GLY A 362 5.14 29.57 13.32
CA GLY A 362 6.37 29.50 12.53
C GLY A 362 7.54 28.79 13.23
N SER A 363 7.28 28.11 14.36
CA SER A 363 8.34 27.51 15.18
C SER A 363 9.14 26.44 14.45
N ALA A 364 10.43 26.36 14.77
CA ALA A 364 11.41 25.49 14.13
C ALA A 364 11.34 24.03 14.64
N SER A 365 12.10 23.16 13.98
CA SER A 365 12.29 21.74 14.36
C SER A 365 12.75 21.56 15.81
N GLU A 366 13.42 22.56 16.40
CA GLU A 366 13.85 22.56 17.80
C GLU A 366 12.69 22.32 18.76
N ARG A 367 11.52 22.92 18.48
CA ARG A 367 10.33 22.72 19.28
C ARG A 367 9.76 21.30 19.14
N PHE A 368 9.81 20.72 17.94
CA PHE A 368 9.47 19.32 17.73
C PHE A 368 10.31 18.39 18.62
N HIS A 369 11.63 18.60 18.68
CA HIS A 369 12.52 17.81 19.52
C HIS A 369 12.29 18.00 21.02
N ALA A 370 11.83 19.18 21.45
CA ALA A 370 11.47 19.46 22.84
C ALA A 370 10.14 18.83 23.23
N ASP A 371 9.12 18.96 22.39
CA ASP A 371 7.73 18.62 22.68
C ASP A 371 7.34 17.20 22.22
N GLY A 372 8.12 16.58 21.31
CA GLY A 372 7.85 15.25 20.74
C GLY A 372 6.78 15.24 19.66
N ARG A 373 6.27 16.43 19.27
CA ARG A 373 5.28 16.61 18.20
C ARG A 373 5.26 18.06 17.71
N TYR A 374 4.65 18.28 16.56
CA TYR A 374 4.19 19.63 16.17
C TYR A 374 2.86 19.98 16.84
N GLY A 375 2.55 21.28 16.90
CA GLY A 375 1.21 21.76 17.24
C GLY A 375 0.17 21.29 16.22
N ASP A 376 -1.11 21.35 16.61
CA ASP A 376 -2.19 20.97 15.72
C ASP A 376 -2.16 21.81 14.44
N PRO A 377 -2.43 21.20 13.27
CA PRO A 377 -2.38 21.90 12.01
C PRO A 377 -3.49 22.96 11.92
N VAL A 378 -3.20 24.06 11.25
CA VAL A 378 -4.17 25.11 10.93
C VAL A 378 -4.27 25.29 9.43
N TYR A 379 -5.47 25.63 8.95
CA TYR A 379 -5.68 25.87 7.53
C TYR A 379 -4.84 27.06 7.03
N ALA A 380 -4.06 26.84 5.99
CA ALA A 380 -3.12 27.84 5.45
C ALA A 380 -3.78 28.86 4.51
N GLY A 381 -5.07 28.77 4.27
CA GLY A 381 -5.82 29.66 3.37
C GLY A 381 -5.59 29.41 1.88
N ARG A 382 -4.88 28.33 1.52
CA ARG A 382 -4.61 27.94 0.13
C ARG A 382 -4.52 26.44 0.01
N VAL A 383 -4.73 25.93 -1.20
CA VAL A 383 -4.46 24.54 -1.56
C VAL A 383 -3.30 24.57 -2.56
N ASP A 384 -2.26 23.80 -2.28
CA ASP A 384 -1.18 23.53 -3.23
C ASP A 384 -1.43 22.16 -3.86
N LEU A 385 -1.98 22.17 -5.06
CA LEU A 385 -2.27 20.95 -5.82
C LEU A 385 -1.00 20.18 -6.22
N ALA A 386 0.16 20.79 -6.04
CA ALA A 386 1.46 20.19 -6.31
C ALA A 386 2.05 19.44 -5.09
N ALA A 387 1.51 19.61 -3.91
CA ALA A 387 1.91 18.84 -2.74
C ALA A 387 1.44 17.39 -2.90
N GLY A 388 2.34 16.45 -2.69
CA GLY A 388 2.44 15.25 -3.44
C GLY A 388 1.99 13.94 -2.81
N ASP A 389 1.46 13.90 -1.57
CA ASP A 389 1.03 12.62 -0.99
C ASP A 389 -0.46 12.35 -1.26
N PHE A 390 -0.81 11.07 -1.25
CA PHE A 390 -2.20 10.67 -1.17
C PHE A 390 -2.65 10.54 0.29
N TRP A 391 -3.92 10.81 0.57
CA TRP A 391 -4.54 10.39 1.81
C TRP A 391 -4.56 8.87 1.94
N PRO A 392 -4.52 8.31 3.17
CA PRO A 392 -4.62 6.87 3.36
C PRO A 392 -5.83 6.27 2.65
N GLY A 393 -5.61 5.20 1.88
CA GLY A 393 -6.65 4.50 1.12
C GLY A 393 -7.18 5.23 -0.12
N MET A 394 -6.74 6.47 -0.38
CA MET A 394 -7.19 7.23 -1.53
C MET A 394 -6.73 6.60 -2.85
N TYR A 395 -5.50 6.16 -2.92
CA TYR A 395 -4.87 5.59 -4.11
C TYR A 395 -4.44 4.14 -3.93
N SER A 396 -3.49 3.88 -3.03
CA SER A 396 -2.96 2.55 -2.74
C SER A 396 -3.74 1.87 -1.63
N ARG A 397 -3.99 0.56 -1.75
CA ARG A 397 -4.67 -0.21 -0.72
C ARG A 397 -4.12 -1.61 -0.60
N THR A 398 -4.00 -2.09 0.63
CA THR A 398 -3.71 -3.49 0.97
C THR A 398 -5.00 -4.18 1.40
N HIS A 399 -5.42 -5.19 0.65
CA HIS A 399 -6.60 -5.99 0.97
C HIS A 399 -6.18 -7.27 1.67
N VAL A 400 -6.63 -7.43 2.90
CA VAL A 400 -6.26 -8.56 3.77
C VAL A 400 -7.42 -9.54 3.90
N GLY A 401 -7.19 -10.80 3.57
CA GLY A 401 -8.15 -11.88 3.73
C GLY A 401 -8.24 -12.31 5.20
N ALA A 402 -9.40 -12.08 5.82
CA ALA A 402 -9.65 -12.37 7.22
C ALA A 402 -10.90 -13.24 7.42
N ALA A 403 -10.91 -14.05 8.48
CA ALA A 403 -12.09 -14.85 8.87
C ALA A 403 -13.13 -14.00 9.61
N GLU A 404 -12.71 -12.92 10.22
CA GLU A 404 -13.54 -11.99 11.01
C GLU A 404 -12.89 -10.60 10.98
N ARG A 405 -13.65 -9.57 11.32
CA ARG A 405 -13.13 -8.22 11.48
C ARG A 405 -12.51 -8.06 12.88
N GLY A 406 -11.22 -7.84 12.94
CA GLY A 406 -10.51 -7.66 14.21
C GLY A 406 -9.01 -7.52 14.03
N TYR A 407 -8.34 -6.94 15.01
CA TYR A 407 -6.91 -6.65 15.00
C TYR A 407 -6.06 -7.90 14.72
N THR A 408 -6.27 -8.95 15.51
CA THR A 408 -5.51 -10.21 15.35
C THR A 408 -5.82 -10.92 14.03
N ALA A 409 -7.06 -10.77 13.52
CA ALA A 409 -7.44 -11.37 12.24
C ALA A 409 -6.76 -10.68 11.06
N VAL A 410 -6.63 -9.35 11.09
CA VAL A 410 -5.85 -8.56 10.12
C VAL A 410 -4.38 -8.97 10.16
N MET A 411 -3.75 -8.93 11.34
CA MET A 411 -2.33 -9.30 11.49
C MET A 411 -2.06 -10.73 11.03
N ARG A 412 -2.96 -11.67 11.32
CA ARG A 412 -2.86 -13.04 10.83
C ARG A 412 -2.98 -13.12 9.31
N GLY A 413 -3.93 -12.38 8.72
CA GLY A 413 -4.10 -12.33 7.27
C GLY A 413 -2.86 -11.81 6.55
N ILE A 414 -2.23 -10.76 7.08
CA ILE A 414 -0.95 -10.21 6.57
C ILE A 414 0.15 -11.28 6.69
N ARG A 415 0.33 -11.87 7.86
CA ARG A 415 1.34 -12.92 8.10
C ARG A 415 1.17 -14.12 7.19
N ASP A 416 -0.06 -14.57 7.01
CA ASP A 416 -0.38 -15.72 6.16
C ASP A 416 -0.28 -15.37 4.67
N GLY A 417 0.08 -14.12 4.30
CA GLY A 417 0.16 -13.67 2.92
C GLY A 417 -1.17 -13.64 2.18
N ARG A 418 -2.31 -13.68 2.90
CA ARG A 418 -3.65 -13.55 2.32
C ARG A 418 -3.90 -12.11 1.92
N VAL A 419 -3.14 -11.65 0.96
CA VAL A 419 -3.10 -10.24 0.56
C VAL A 419 -3.12 -10.12 -0.96
N TRP A 420 -3.87 -9.15 -1.42
CA TRP A 420 -3.73 -8.53 -2.72
C TRP A 420 -3.76 -7.01 -2.56
N VAL A 421 -3.16 -6.31 -3.51
CA VAL A 421 -3.01 -4.84 -3.47
C VAL A 421 -3.50 -4.23 -4.76
N ASP A 422 -4.05 -3.01 -4.70
CA ASP A 422 -4.44 -2.26 -5.90
C ASP A 422 -4.19 -0.76 -5.78
N HIS A 423 -4.07 -0.14 -6.93
CA HIS A 423 -4.06 1.30 -7.12
C HIS A 423 -5.40 1.79 -7.65
N GLY A 424 -5.81 2.99 -7.21
CA GLY A 424 -6.93 3.72 -7.78
C GLY A 424 -8.25 2.95 -7.84
N ARG A 425 -8.43 1.96 -6.97
CA ARG A 425 -9.62 1.10 -6.94
C ARG A 425 -9.84 0.33 -8.26
N LEU A 426 -8.77 -0.23 -8.83
CA LEU A 426 -8.86 -0.95 -10.12
C LEU A 426 -9.90 -2.06 -10.10
N VAL A 427 -10.00 -2.80 -9.01
CA VAL A 427 -11.02 -3.84 -8.82
C VAL A 427 -11.78 -3.65 -7.50
N LYS A 428 -13.05 -4.02 -7.49
CA LYS A 428 -13.90 -3.94 -6.30
C LYS A 428 -13.63 -5.09 -5.34
N ASN A 429 -13.41 -6.30 -5.89
CA ASN A 429 -13.07 -7.48 -5.11
C ASN A 429 -12.37 -8.53 -5.98
N LEU A 430 -11.50 -9.30 -5.35
CA LEU A 430 -10.73 -10.37 -5.97
C LEU A 430 -10.75 -11.61 -5.07
N ASP A 431 -11.13 -12.77 -5.63
CA ASP A 431 -11.05 -14.07 -4.98
C ASP A 431 -10.24 -15.01 -5.88
N VAL A 432 -9.12 -15.50 -5.36
CA VAL A 432 -8.16 -16.32 -6.09
C VAL A 432 -8.01 -17.67 -5.39
N ARG A 433 -8.18 -18.76 -6.13
CA ARG A 433 -8.11 -20.10 -5.58
C ARG A 433 -7.40 -21.05 -6.52
N VAL A 434 -6.50 -21.85 -5.99
CA VAL A 434 -5.93 -23.00 -6.67
C VAL A 434 -6.64 -24.27 -6.18
N VAL A 435 -7.10 -25.10 -7.11
CA VAL A 435 -7.87 -26.32 -6.82
C VAL A 435 -7.16 -27.51 -7.42
N ALA A 436 -7.02 -28.57 -6.62
CA ALA A 436 -6.56 -29.87 -7.10
C ALA A 436 -7.73 -30.82 -7.31
N SER A 437 -7.65 -31.62 -8.38
CA SER A 437 -8.64 -32.66 -8.71
C SER A 437 -7.96 -33.93 -9.23
N GLY A 438 -8.73 -35.03 -9.31
CA GLY A 438 -8.27 -36.31 -9.80
C GLY A 438 -7.63 -37.15 -8.70
N ARG A 439 -6.30 -37.33 -8.68
CA ARG A 439 -5.59 -38.17 -7.70
C ARG A 439 -5.57 -37.58 -6.27
N GLY A 440 -5.83 -36.31 -6.13
CA GLY A 440 -5.97 -35.60 -4.86
C GLY A 440 -6.96 -34.46 -4.99
N THR A 441 -7.63 -34.13 -3.90
CA THR A 441 -8.56 -32.97 -3.83
C THR A 441 -8.08 -32.00 -2.78
N GLY A 442 -8.22 -30.73 -3.04
CA GLY A 442 -7.85 -29.65 -2.11
C GLY A 442 -8.04 -28.30 -2.77
N GLU A 443 -8.12 -27.28 -1.96
CA GLU A 443 -8.26 -25.88 -2.40
C GLU A 443 -7.46 -24.98 -1.47
N GLU A 444 -6.75 -23.99 -2.04
CA GLU A 444 -6.06 -22.96 -1.29
C GLU A 444 -6.23 -21.60 -1.95
N THR A 445 -6.14 -20.58 -1.14
CA THR A 445 -6.20 -19.16 -1.54
C THR A 445 -4.85 -18.46 -1.39
N LEU A 446 -4.80 -17.15 -1.65
CA LEU A 446 -3.59 -16.33 -1.56
C LEU A 446 -2.83 -16.56 -0.25
N GLY A 447 -1.51 -16.64 -0.34
CA GLY A 447 -0.60 -16.93 0.77
C GLY A 447 -0.55 -18.38 1.20
N GLY A 448 -1.49 -19.21 0.72
CA GLY A 448 -1.59 -20.61 1.10
C GLY A 448 -0.67 -21.54 0.31
N THR A 449 -0.57 -22.78 0.80
CA THR A 449 0.17 -23.88 0.15
C THR A 449 -0.76 -25.06 -0.09
N LEU A 450 -1.11 -25.29 -1.34
CA LEU A 450 -1.85 -26.47 -1.75
C LEU A 450 -0.89 -27.65 -1.84
N THR A 451 -1.07 -28.64 -0.98
CA THR A 451 -0.35 -29.92 -1.07
C THR A 451 -1.28 -30.96 -1.69
N ALA A 452 -0.90 -31.51 -2.85
CA ALA A 452 -1.68 -32.50 -3.57
C ALA A 452 -0.80 -33.67 -4.07
N ARG A 453 -1.41 -34.83 -4.35
CA ARG A 453 -0.65 -35.95 -4.88
C ARG A 453 -0.06 -35.62 -6.25
N ARG A 454 1.18 -36.09 -6.50
CA ARG A 454 1.78 -36.04 -7.84
C ARG A 454 0.83 -36.69 -8.88
N GLY A 455 0.67 -36.04 -10.03
CA GLY A 455 -0.29 -36.46 -11.04
C GLY A 455 -1.72 -35.90 -10.83
N SER A 456 -1.99 -35.06 -9.81
CA SER A 456 -3.25 -34.34 -9.68
C SER A 456 -3.34 -33.23 -10.73
N ARG A 457 -4.55 -32.99 -11.25
CA ARG A 457 -4.80 -31.82 -12.10
C ARG A 457 -4.97 -30.58 -11.23
N ILE A 458 -4.35 -29.49 -11.65
CA ILE A 458 -4.39 -28.23 -10.94
C ILE A 458 -5.08 -27.18 -11.81
N GLU A 459 -6.05 -26.49 -11.23
CA GLU A 459 -6.77 -25.37 -11.84
C GLU A 459 -6.64 -24.13 -10.96
N LEU A 460 -6.47 -22.96 -11.56
CA LEU A 460 -6.56 -21.68 -10.89
C LEU A 460 -7.87 -21.00 -11.27
N LEU A 461 -8.62 -20.59 -10.26
CA LEU A 461 -9.87 -19.84 -10.38
C LEU A 461 -9.63 -18.40 -9.89
N VAL A 462 -9.95 -17.43 -10.73
CA VAL A 462 -9.81 -16.00 -10.43
C VAL A 462 -11.16 -15.33 -10.62
N THR A 463 -11.85 -15.07 -9.53
CA THR A 463 -13.14 -14.37 -9.55
C THR A 463 -12.92 -12.90 -9.27
N VAL A 464 -13.23 -12.08 -10.24
CA VAL A 464 -13.12 -10.61 -10.19
C VAL A 464 -14.51 -10.01 -10.05
N THR A 465 -14.65 -9.03 -9.17
CA THR A 465 -15.76 -8.09 -9.22
C THR A 465 -15.22 -6.77 -9.76
N ALA A 466 -15.63 -6.41 -10.97
CA ALA A 466 -15.20 -5.18 -11.61
C ALA A 466 -15.74 -3.95 -10.85
N GLN A 467 -14.98 -2.85 -10.93
CA GLN A 467 -15.41 -1.59 -10.33
C GLN A 467 -16.61 -1.01 -11.10
N ASP A 468 -17.56 -0.49 -10.35
CA ASP A 468 -18.82 0.07 -10.87
C ASP A 468 -19.03 1.56 -10.53
N VAL A 469 -18.05 2.16 -9.82
CA VAL A 469 -18.03 3.57 -9.48
C VAL A 469 -16.69 4.21 -9.83
N PRO A 470 -16.64 5.50 -10.14
CA PRO A 470 -15.38 6.20 -10.38
C PRO A 470 -14.44 6.14 -9.17
N ASN A 471 -13.14 6.15 -9.44
CA ASN A 471 -12.10 6.34 -8.42
C ASN A 471 -12.02 7.82 -7.99
N TRP A 472 -11.13 8.13 -7.05
CA TRP A 472 -10.97 9.50 -6.54
C TRP A 472 -10.39 10.48 -7.58
N GLY A 473 -9.77 9.98 -8.65
CA GLY A 473 -9.39 10.75 -9.84
C GLY A 473 -10.54 10.95 -10.83
N MET A 474 -11.77 10.58 -10.47
CA MET A 474 -12.99 10.71 -11.29
C MET A 474 -13.01 9.85 -12.56
N PHE A 475 -12.15 8.83 -12.64
CA PHE A 475 -12.18 7.84 -13.71
C PHE A 475 -12.85 6.56 -13.22
N LEU A 476 -13.68 5.95 -14.07
CA LEU A 476 -14.19 4.59 -13.81
C LEU A 476 -13.11 3.59 -14.21
N PRO A 477 -12.46 2.91 -13.25
CA PRO A 477 -11.42 1.95 -13.57
C PRO A 477 -11.95 0.79 -14.40
N ARG A 478 -11.14 0.28 -15.32
CA ARG A 478 -11.45 -0.87 -16.16
C ARG A 478 -10.28 -1.83 -16.12
N LEU A 479 -10.53 -3.03 -15.65
CA LEU A 479 -9.55 -4.09 -15.71
C LEU A 479 -9.52 -4.66 -17.13
N ASN A 480 -8.49 -4.33 -17.90
CA ASN A 480 -8.38 -4.72 -19.30
C ASN A 480 -7.51 -5.96 -19.52
N ARG A 481 -6.64 -6.30 -18.56
CA ARG A 481 -5.78 -7.48 -18.67
C ARG A 481 -5.46 -8.09 -17.30
N VAL A 482 -5.39 -9.41 -17.27
CA VAL A 482 -4.85 -10.19 -16.14
C VAL A 482 -3.71 -11.06 -16.63
N ASP A 483 -2.56 -10.97 -15.97
CA ASP A 483 -1.37 -11.77 -16.22
C ASP A 483 -1.23 -12.84 -15.13
N LEU A 484 -1.10 -14.10 -15.55
CA LEU A 484 -0.73 -15.21 -14.70
C LEU A 484 0.79 -15.39 -14.74
N ILE A 485 1.42 -15.28 -13.59
CA ILE A 485 2.84 -15.47 -13.38
C ILE A 485 3.03 -16.81 -12.66
N ARG A 486 3.96 -17.62 -13.16
CA ARG A 486 4.32 -18.91 -12.56
C ARG A 486 5.83 -19.00 -12.39
N GLY A 487 6.27 -19.46 -11.22
CA GLY A 487 7.66 -19.73 -10.90
C GLY A 487 7.86 -21.15 -10.36
N ALA A 488 9.03 -21.72 -10.61
CA ALA A 488 9.44 -22.97 -9.98
C ALA A 488 9.77 -22.75 -8.50
N VAL A 489 9.65 -23.79 -7.69
CA VAL A 489 10.08 -23.79 -6.28
C VAL A 489 11.24 -24.76 -6.14
N ASP A 490 12.36 -24.22 -5.69
CA ASP A 490 13.59 -24.95 -5.34
C ASP A 490 14.09 -24.46 -3.98
N PRO A 491 13.96 -25.24 -2.90
CA PRO A 491 14.45 -24.84 -1.58
C PRO A 491 15.95 -24.51 -1.51
N LEU A 492 16.72 -24.92 -2.51
CA LEU A 492 18.14 -24.64 -2.61
C LEU A 492 18.48 -23.43 -3.51
N HIS A 493 17.44 -22.74 -4.03
CA HIS A 493 17.58 -21.64 -4.99
C HIS A 493 18.65 -20.60 -4.63
N ALA A 494 18.73 -20.19 -3.37
CA ALA A 494 19.73 -19.21 -2.88
C ALA A 494 20.71 -19.81 -1.87
N SER A 495 20.86 -21.14 -1.79
CA SER A 495 21.68 -21.79 -0.77
C SER A 495 23.19 -21.51 -0.91
N SER A 496 23.67 -21.32 -2.13
CA SER A 496 25.07 -21.01 -2.44
C SER A 496 25.34 -19.51 -2.67
N ASP A 497 24.27 -18.70 -2.80
CA ASP A 497 24.36 -17.27 -3.08
C ASP A 497 23.16 -16.55 -2.45
N ARG A 498 23.33 -16.01 -1.26
CA ARG A 498 22.28 -15.26 -0.56
C ARG A 498 21.98 -13.90 -1.19
N ASP A 499 22.84 -13.44 -2.10
CA ASP A 499 22.65 -12.21 -2.87
C ASP A 499 21.96 -12.43 -4.22
N ARG A 500 21.46 -13.63 -4.46
CA ARG A 500 20.76 -13.97 -5.68
C ARG A 500 19.53 -13.12 -5.91
N LEU A 501 19.57 -12.31 -6.98
CA LEU A 501 18.57 -11.33 -7.36
C LEU A 501 17.47 -11.88 -8.30
N THR A 502 17.69 -13.06 -8.90
CA THR A 502 16.85 -13.49 -10.02
C THR A 502 16.31 -14.90 -9.87
N ALA A 503 15.12 -15.11 -10.40
CA ALA A 503 14.47 -16.41 -10.59
C ALA A 503 14.09 -16.58 -12.08
N PRO A 504 15.03 -17.00 -12.94
CA PRO A 504 14.85 -17.00 -14.40
C PRO A 504 13.74 -17.95 -14.90
N ASP A 505 13.33 -18.93 -14.09
CA ASP A 505 12.22 -19.84 -14.39
C ASP A 505 10.86 -19.22 -14.10
N THR A 506 10.82 -18.03 -13.47
CA THR A 506 9.58 -17.29 -13.24
C THR A 506 9.26 -16.40 -14.43
N ARG A 507 8.05 -16.53 -14.94
CA ARG A 507 7.60 -15.79 -16.12
C ARG A 507 6.08 -15.62 -16.16
N VAL A 508 5.63 -14.65 -16.95
CA VAL A 508 4.22 -14.55 -17.36
C VAL A 508 3.92 -15.72 -18.30
N VAL A 509 3.10 -16.65 -17.84
CA VAL A 509 2.72 -17.85 -18.63
C VAL A 509 1.42 -17.65 -19.40
N ARG A 510 0.60 -16.67 -19.00
CA ARG A 510 -0.64 -16.31 -19.68
C ARG A 510 -0.99 -14.84 -19.48
N GLN A 511 -1.40 -14.21 -20.54
CA GLN A 511 -2.07 -12.91 -20.53
C GLN A 511 -3.51 -13.11 -20.97
N THR A 512 -4.46 -12.58 -20.21
CA THR A 512 -5.88 -12.73 -20.49
C THR A 512 -6.50 -11.35 -20.69
N ASP A 513 -7.06 -11.12 -21.86
CA ASP A 513 -7.85 -9.94 -22.15
C ASP A 513 -9.18 -9.98 -21.35
N THR A 514 -9.40 -8.95 -20.56
CA THR A 514 -10.62 -8.75 -19.79
C THR A 514 -11.36 -7.47 -20.20
N SER A 515 -10.90 -6.82 -21.27
CA SER A 515 -11.54 -5.61 -21.80
C SER A 515 -13.03 -5.88 -22.07
N GLY A 516 -13.87 -4.91 -21.70
CA GLY A 516 -15.32 -5.04 -21.83
C GLY A 516 -16.01 -5.94 -20.80
N ARG A 517 -15.29 -6.66 -19.92
CA ARG A 517 -15.92 -7.41 -18.82
C ARG A 517 -16.36 -6.46 -17.71
N THR A 518 -17.59 -6.65 -17.26
CA THR A 518 -18.22 -5.87 -16.18
C THR A 518 -18.87 -6.79 -15.15
N GLY A 519 -19.23 -6.24 -13.98
CA GLY A 519 -19.84 -7.01 -12.92
C GLY A 519 -18.91 -8.07 -12.35
N ARG A 520 -19.46 -9.25 -12.03
CA ARG A 520 -18.68 -10.36 -11.47
C ARG A 520 -18.43 -11.41 -12.55
N PHE A 521 -17.17 -11.81 -12.74
CA PHE A 521 -16.78 -12.85 -13.69
C PHE A 521 -15.63 -13.69 -13.13
N THR A 522 -15.46 -14.90 -13.68
CA THR A 522 -14.40 -15.83 -13.28
C THR A 522 -13.53 -16.20 -14.47
N LEU A 523 -12.23 -16.08 -14.30
CA LEU A 523 -11.21 -16.63 -15.20
C LEU A 523 -10.79 -18.00 -14.68
N ARG A 524 -10.58 -18.95 -15.60
CA ARG A 524 -10.14 -20.30 -15.28
C ARG A 524 -8.85 -20.60 -16.04
N TYR A 525 -7.86 -21.11 -15.33
CA TYR A 525 -6.57 -21.47 -15.90
C TYR A 525 -6.26 -22.92 -15.55
N ASP A 526 -6.15 -23.77 -16.58
CA ASP A 526 -5.60 -25.12 -16.41
C ASP A 526 -4.07 -24.98 -16.23
N LEU A 527 -3.59 -25.34 -15.05
CA LEU A 527 -2.17 -25.31 -14.70
C LEU A 527 -1.47 -26.63 -15.01
N GLY A 528 -2.20 -27.61 -15.57
CA GLY A 528 -1.70 -28.89 -15.95
C GLY A 528 -1.66 -29.91 -14.79
N THR A 529 -0.84 -30.93 -14.97
CA THR A 529 -0.63 -31.99 -14.00
C THR A 529 0.50 -31.61 -13.05
N LEU A 530 0.30 -31.86 -11.76
CA LEU A 530 1.30 -31.55 -10.72
C LEU A 530 2.43 -32.60 -10.77
N GLU A 531 3.56 -32.22 -11.35
CA GLU A 531 4.77 -33.06 -11.37
C GLU A 531 5.86 -32.48 -10.48
N GLU A 532 6.08 -31.17 -10.54
CA GLU A 532 7.09 -30.45 -9.77
C GLU A 532 6.47 -29.32 -8.96
N PRO A 533 7.10 -28.89 -7.86
CA PRO A 533 6.60 -27.79 -7.04
C PRO A 533 6.70 -26.46 -7.78
N PHE A 534 5.67 -25.63 -7.64
CA PHE A 534 5.64 -24.30 -8.24
C PHE A 534 4.80 -23.34 -7.39
N TYR A 535 4.90 -22.06 -7.69
CA TYR A 535 3.96 -21.05 -7.21
C TYR A 535 3.32 -20.29 -8.38
N VAL A 536 2.17 -19.70 -8.11
CA VAL A 536 1.49 -18.79 -9.02
C VAL A 536 1.14 -17.50 -8.30
N ARG A 537 1.23 -16.40 -9.01
CA ARG A 537 0.74 -15.09 -8.59
C ARG A 537 0.14 -14.35 -9.78
N LEU A 538 -0.64 -13.30 -9.50
CA LEU A 538 -1.32 -12.54 -10.53
C LEU A 538 -0.92 -11.07 -10.46
N ARG A 539 -1.01 -10.40 -11.58
CA ARG A 539 -1.16 -8.95 -11.68
C ARG A 539 -2.21 -8.63 -12.72
N GLY A 540 -2.81 -7.46 -12.63
CA GLY A 540 -3.73 -6.96 -13.64
C GLY A 540 -3.59 -5.47 -13.81
N THR A 541 -4.01 -4.97 -14.98
CA THR A 541 -3.89 -3.56 -15.33
C THR A 541 -5.12 -3.05 -16.09
N ASP A 542 -5.33 -1.74 -16.04
CA ASP A 542 -6.27 -1.04 -16.91
C ASP A 542 -5.76 -0.93 -18.37
N GLY A 543 -4.48 -1.25 -18.60
CA GLY A 543 -3.89 -1.28 -19.92
C GLY A 543 -3.68 0.08 -20.58
N ASN A 544 -3.88 1.18 -19.87
CA ASN A 544 -3.76 2.52 -20.46
C ASN A 544 -2.31 2.93 -20.70
N ARG A 545 -1.36 2.36 -19.96
CA ARG A 545 0.06 2.62 -20.14
C ARG A 545 0.83 1.30 -20.16
N GLN A 546 1.39 0.97 -21.29
CA GLN A 546 2.22 -0.20 -21.52
C GLN A 546 3.47 0.24 -22.26
N GLN A 547 4.59 0.30 -21.57
CA GLN A 547 5.89 0.45 -22.21
C GLN A 547 6.80 -0.63 -21.67
N PRO A 548 7.62 -1.26 -22.50
CA PRO A 548 8.63 -2.19 -22.04
C PRO A 548 9.49 -1.47 -21.00
N GLY A 549 9.58 -2.06 -19.83
CA GLY A 549 10.52 -1.61 -18.83
C GLY A 549 11.94 -1.92 -19.28
N TYR A 550 12.89 -1.37 -18.62
CA TYR A 550 14.31 -1.46 -18.89
C TYR A 550 14.82 -2.89 -18.78
N LEU A 551 15.11 -3.39 -17.59
CA LEU A 551 15.41 -4.80 -17.39
C LEU A 551 14.18 -5.68 -17.55
N GLY A 552 13.00 -5.17 -17.21
CA GLY A 552 11.74 -5.84 -17.42
C GLY A 552 11.45 -6.14 -18.89
N ALA A 553 12.03 -5.40 -19.84
CA ALA A 553 11.87 -5.66 -21.27
C ALA A 553 12.37 -7.04 -21.71
N SER A 554 13.37 -7.61 -21.04
CA SER A 554 13.86 -8.96 -21.34
C SER A 554 13.12 -10.06 -20.58
N VAL A 555 12.57 -9.76 -19.40
CA VAL A 555 11.91 -10.72 -18.50
C VAL A 555 10.39 -10.57 -18.58
N ASP A 556 9.91 -9.34 -18.76
CA ASP A 556 8.50 -9.00 -18.78
C ASP A 556 8.23 -7.80 -19.72
N PRO A 557 8.17 -8.04 -21.03
CA PRO A 557 8.01 -6.99 -22.01
C PRO A 557 6.65 -6.26 -21.95
N ALA A 558 5.68 -6.79 -21.23
CA ALA A 558 4.35 -6.20 -21.07
C ALA A 558 4.09 -5.71 -19.62
N GLY A 559 5.16 -5.52 -18.85
CA GLY A 559 5.11 -5.04 -17.47
C GLY A 559 4.76 -3.56 -17.35
N PRO A 560 4.66 -3.06 -16.11
CA PRO A 560 4.45 -1.65 -15.86
C PRO A 560 5.61 -0.81 -16.43
N ALA A 561 5.29 0.39 -16.88
CA ALA A 561 6.29 1.34 -17.35
C ALA A 561 7.02 1.97 -16.17
N ILE A 562 8.27 2.38 -16.39
CA ILE A 562 9.00 3.21 -15.45
C ILE A 562 8.25 4.53 -15.23
N ASP A 563 8.14 4.96 -13.99
CA ASP A 563 7.53 6.24 -13.65
C ASP A 563 8.51 7.38 -13.94
N VAL A 564 8.03 8.38 -14.68
CA VAL A 564 8.80 9.56 -15.06
C VAL A 564 8.04 10.80 -14.63
N VAL A 565 8.71 11.69 -13.91
CA VAL A 565 8.13 12.98 -13.49
C VAL A 565 7.61 13.74 -14.71
N GLY A 566 6.37 14.21 -14.63
CA GLY A 566 5.70 14.95 -15.68
C GLY A 566 5.08 14.11 -16.80
N ASP A 567 5.27 12.79 -16.79
CA ASP A 567 4.77 11.88 -17.84
C ASP A 567 3.95 10.70 -17.30
N ALA A 568 3.66 10.67 -16.01
CA ALA A 568 2.80 9.68 -15.39
C ALA A 568 1.46 10.29 -14.99
N ASP A 569 0.37 9.60 -15.29
CA ASP A 569 -0.95 9.88 -14.74
C ASP A 569 -1.34 8.71 -13.84
N PRO A 570 -1.23 8.86 -12.51
CA PRO A 570 -1.47 7.76 -11.58
C PRO A 570 -2.90 7.23 -11.68
N TRP A 571 -3.88 8.05 -12.04
CA TRP A 571 -5.28 7.64 -12.12
C TRP A 571 -5.65 6.88 -13.41
N ARG A 572 -4.76 6.86 -14.38
CA ARG A 572 -4.99 6.25 -15.70
C ARG A 572 -3.93 5.21 -16.07
N ASP A 573 -3.21 4.69 -15.08
CA ASP A 573 -2.22 3.64 -15.20
C ASP A 573 -2.26 2.80 -13.93
N LEU A 574 -3.31 2.00 -13.84
CA LEU A 574 -3.67 1.29 -12.63
C LEU A 574 -3.22 -0.17 -12.71
N TRP A 575 -2.73 -0.66 -11.58
CA TRP A 575 -2.30 -2.05 -11.43
C TRP A 575 -2.86 -2.65 -10.14
N PHE A 576 -3.08 -3.97 -10.15
CA PHE A 576 -3.18 -4.79 -8.95
C PHE A 576 -2.14 -5.91 -8.98
N TYR A 577 -1.72 -6.36 -7.81
CA TYR A 577 -0.87 -7.54 -7.63
C TYR A 577 -1.43 -8.42 -6.53
N THR A 578 -1.16 -9.74 -6.63
CA THR A 578 -1.50 -10.69 -5.57
C THR A 578 -0.25 -11.32 -4.98
N ASN A 579 -0.31 -11.66 -3.71
CA ASN A 579 0.63 -12.60 -3.13
C ASN A 579 0.46 -13.99 -3.77
N PRO A 580 1.47 -14.87 -3.68
CA PRO A 580 1.46 -16.16 -4.35
C PRO A 580 0.56 -17.21 -3.66
N ILE A 581 0.25 -18.25 -4.42
CA ILE A 581 -0.21 -19.54 -3.90
C ILE A 581 0.83 -20.57 -4.32
N TRP A 582 1.34 -21.36 -3.37
CA TRP A 582 2.26 -22.45 -3.66
C TRP A 582 1.51 -23.74 -3.91
N VAL A 583 2.03 -24.59 -4.81
CA VAL A 583 1.49 -25.90 -5.14
C VAL A 583 2.62 -26.91 -5.04
N LEU A 584 2.51 -27.80 -4.07
CA LEU A 584 3.55 -28.75 -3.73
C LEU A 584 3.05 -30.18 -3.92
N PRO A 585 3.83 -31.06 -4.58
CA PRO A 585 3.48 -32.48 -4.65
C PRO A 585 3.69 -33.15 -3.29
N SER A 586 2.67 -33.89 -2.82
CA SER A 586 2.83 -34.80 -1.70
C SER A 586 3.49 -36.11 -2.18
N ARG A 587 4.21 -36.73 -1.25
CA ARG A 587 4.82 -38.05 -1.48
C ARG A 587 3.81 -39.15 -1.66
#